data_33797837f272e4428f971439ebcdb3a1
#
_entry.id   33797837f272e4428f971439ebcdb3a1
#
_cell.length_a   1.000
_cell.length_b   1.000
_cell.length_c   1.000
_cell.angle_alpha   90.00
_cell.angle_beta   90.00
_cell.angle_gamma   90.00
#
_symmetry.space_group_name_H-M   'P 1'
#
loop_
_entity.id
_entity.type
_entity.pdbx_description
1 polymer ?
#
loop_
_entity_poly.entity_id
_entity_poly.type
_entity_poly.pdbx_seq_one_letter_code
_entity_poly.pdbx_strand_id
1 'polypeptide(L)' 'MKTMNDMTAHVIDPQVAVAAAVLYGNLRSREVLSADVSLADGLYEVRLHSEWMDYDCYVDASNGEVLGFQSQPAEETLGA' A
#
# COMPACT_ATOMS: atom_id res chain seq x y z
N MET A 1 13.96 -7.18 27.93
CA MET A 1 13.49 -6.36 27.72
C MET A 1 13.23 -5.93 26.40
N LYS A 2 13.98 -5.63 25.68
CA LYS A 2 13.69 -5.33 24.45
C LYS A 2 13.08 -6.40 23.69
N THR A 3 13.12 -7.52 24.11
CA THR A 3 12.55 -8.60 23.45
C THR A 3 11.11 -8.40 23.24
N MET A 4 10.41 -7.93 24.20
CA MET A 4 9.05 -7.74 24.04
C MET A 4 8.77 -6.69 23.06
N ASN A 5 9.54 -5.70 23.05
CA ASN A 5 9.34 -4.68 22.11
C ASN A 5 9.51 -5.17 20.73
N ASP A 6 10.44 -6.04 20.53
CA ASP A 6 10.68 -6.57 19.21
C ASP A 6 9.45 -7.26 18.69
N MET A 7 8.77 -7.99 19.53
CA MET A 7 7.64 -8.70 19.07
C MET A 7 6.51 -7.77 18.70
N THR A 8 6.31 -6.77 19.50
CA THR A 8 5.21 -5.88 19.21
C THR A 8 5.54 -4.98 18.05
N ALA A 9 6.82 -4.76 17.80
CA ALA A 9 7.19 -3.84 16.76
C ALA A 9 7.50 -4.51 15.44
N HIS A 10 7.11 -5.77 15.31
CA HIS A 10 7.46 -6.49 14.10
C HIS A 10 6.52 -6.12 12.97
N VAL A 11 6.79 -5.00 12.35
CA VAL A 11 5.96 -4.47 11.28
C VAL A 11 6.88 -4.08 10.15
N ILE A 12 6.52 -4.42 8.93
CA ILE A 12 7.37 -4.08 7.79
C ILE A 12 7.35 -2.59 7.55
N ASP A 13 8.35 -2.11 6.85
CA ASP A 13 8.45 -0.71 6.53
C ASP A 13 7.32 -0.31 5.58
N PRO A 14 6.73 0.87 5.73
CA PRO A 14 5.66 1.29 4.81
C PRO A 14 6.09 1.27 3.35
N GLN A 15 7.36 1.54 3.06
CA GLN A 15 7.81 1.50 1.69
C GLN A 15 7.81 0.10 1.14
N VAL A 16 7.99 -0.89 1.98
CA VAL A 16 7.91 -2.27 1.56
C VAL A 16 6.47 -2.59 1.18
N ALA A 17 5.50 -2.05 1.92
CA ALA A 17 4.10 -2.26 1.60
C ALA A 17 3.77 -1.63 0.26
N VAL A 18 4.30 -0.43 -0.02
CA VAL A 18 4.07 0.22 -1.30
C VAL A 18 4.67 -0.63 -2.42
N ALA A 19 5.87 -1.13 -2.22
CA ALA A 19 6.51 -1.96 -3.24
C ALA A 19 5.71 -3.23 -3.50
N ALA A 20 5.17 -3.82 -2.45
CA ALA A 20 4.36 -5.01 -2.60
C ALA A 20 3.11 -4.72 -3.43
N ALA A 21 2.49 -3.57 -3.20
CA ALA A 21 1.30 -3.18 -3.95
C ALA A 21 1.63 -2.95 -5.42
N VAL A 22 2.74 -2.28 -5.69
CA VAL A 22 3.15 -1.99 -7.05
C VAL A 22 3.43 -3.29 -7.80
N LEU A 23 4.12 -4.21 -7.14
CA LEU A 23 4.43 -5.48 -7.77
C LEU A 23 3.18 -6.31 -7.99
N TYR A 24 2.31 -6.36 -7.02
CA TYR A 24 1.09 -7.16 -7.14
C TYR A 24 0.25 -6.67 -8.30
N GLY A 25 0.15 -5.35 -8.45
CA GLY A 25 -0.64 -4.77 -9.54
C GLY A 25 0.07 -4.74 -10.86
N ASN A 26 1.32 -5.20 -10.89
CA ASN A 26 2.12 -5.21 -12.10
C ASN A 26 2.24 -3.79 -12.68
N LEU A 27 2.42 -2.82 -11.79
CA LEU A 27 2.51 -1.44 -12.19
C LEU A 27 3.96 -1.05 -12.38
N ARG A 28 4.18 -0.04 -13.21
CA ARG A 28 5.51 0.50 -13.32
C ARG A 28 5.65 1.65 -12.38
N SER A 29 6.81 1.78 -11.75
CA SER A 29 7.00 2.84 -10.78
C SER A 29 6.66 4.20 -11.34
N ARG A 30 6.98 4.42 -12.60
CA ARG A 30 6.73 5.74 -13.18
C ARG A 30 5.27 6.03 -13.42
N GLU A 31 4.41 5.01 -13.33
CA GLU A 31 2.99 5.22 -13.48
C GLU A 31 2.37 5.74 -12.21
N VAL A 32 3.05 5.55 -11.09
CA VAL A 32 2.51 5.92 -9.81
C VAL A 32 2.90 7.36 -9.51
N LEU A 33 1.91 8.25 -9.51
CA LEU A 33 2.16 9.66 -9.29
C LEU A 33 2.29 9.97 -7.81
N SER A 34 1.56 9.26 -6.97
CA SER A 34 1.66 9.44 -5.53
C SER A 34 1.15 8.21 -4.83
N ALA A 35 1.53 8.05 -3.59
CA ALA A 35 1.11 6.93 -2.79
C ALA A 35 0.83 7.40 -1.38
N ASP A 36 -0.29 6.92 -0.81
CA ASP A 36 -0.64 7.20 0.57
C ASP A 36 -0.68 5.87 1.29
N VAL A 37 -0.10 5.83 2.48
CA VAL A 37 -0.04 4.60 3.26
C VAL A 37 -0.51 4.90 4.66
N SER A 38 -1.41 4.08 5.17
CA SER A 38 -1.83 4.20 6.56
C SER A 38 -1.80 2.80 7.18
N LEU A 39 -1.59 2.76 8.49
CA LEU A 39 -1.49 1.50 9.20
C LEU A 39 -2.55 1.46 10.29
N ALA A 40 -3.34 0.41 10.31
CA ALA A 40 -4.34 0.22 11.34
C ALA A 40 -4.57 -1.27 11.53
N ASP A 41 -4.55 -1.69 12.79
CA ASP A 41 -4.85 -3.09 13.13
C ASP A 41 -4.01 -4.10 12.38
N GLY A 42 -2.72 -3.81 12.26
CA GLY A 42 -1.80 -4.75 11.63
C GLY A 42 -1.91 -4.81 10.12
N LEU A 43 -2.60 -3.85 9.53
CA LEU A 43 -2.82 -3.84 8.10
C LEU A 43 -2.41 -2.51 7.53
N TYR A 44 -1.64 -2.53 6.46
CA TYR A 44 -1.35 -1.31 5.72
C TYR A 44 -2.40 -1.14 4.63
N GLU A 45 -2.97 0.03 4.58
CA GLU A 45 -3.79 0.39 3.43
C GLU A 45 -2.95 1.26 2.54
N VAL A 46 -2.67 0.80 1.34
CA VAL A 46 -1.83 1.51 0.39
C VAL A 46 -2.73 2.00 -0.73
N ARG A 47 -2.71 3.32 -0.92
CA ARG A 47 -3.50 3.91 -1.98
C ARG A 47 -2.56 4.49 -3.00
N LEU A 48 -2.63 4.00 -4.22
CA LEU A 48 -1.74 4.44 -5.30
C LEU A 48 -2.54 5.23 -6.30
N HIS A 49 -1.97 6.34 -6.75
CA HIS A 49 -2.64 7.22 -7.72
C HIS A 49 -1.83 7.25 -8.99
N SER A 50 -2.49 7.01 -10.10
CA SER A 50 -1.87 7.16 -11.40
C SER A 50 -2.71 8.15 -12.21
N GLU A 51 -2.32 8.36 -13.44
CA GLU A 51 -3.01 9.36 -14.25
C GLU A 51 -4.48 9.03 -14.47
N TRP A 52 -4.76 7.75 -14.70
CA TRP A 52 -6.11 7.36 -15.05
C TRP A 52 -6.79 6.45 -14.02
N MET A 53 -6.01 5.85 -13.13
CA MET A 53 -6.55 4.86 -12.21
C MET A 53 -6.05 5.11 -10.80
N ASP A 54 -6.88 4.79 -9.84
CA ASP A 54 -6.49 4.73 -8.44
C ASP A 54 -6.56 3.29 -8.00
N TYR A 55 -5.66 2.90 -7.12
CA TYR A 55 -5.59 1.52 -6.64
C TYR A 55 -5.61 1.52 -5.12
N ASP A 56 -6.37 0.60 -4.54
CA ASP A 56 -6.35 0.38 -3.10
C ASP A 56 -5.83 -1.01 -2.84
N CYS A 57 -4.83 -1.11 -1.98
CA CYS A 57 -4.20 -2.40 -1.70
C CYS A 57 -4.07 -2.55 -0.20
N TYR A 58 -4.41 -3.74 0.30
CA TYR A 58 -4.29 -4.03 1.71
C TYR A 58 -3.17 -5.04 1.88
N VAL A 59 -2.20 -4.70 2.73
CA VAL A 59 -0.99 -5.49 2.91
C VAL A 59 -0.85 -5.84 4.38
N ASP A 60 -0.62 -7.13 4.65
CA ASP A 60 -0.39 -7.57 6.01
C ASP A 60 0.90 -6.95 6.51
N ALA A 61 0.82 -6.18 7.58
CA ALA A 61 1.98 -5.43 8.05
C ALA A 61 3.03 -6.33 8.69
N SER A 62 2.69 -7.55 9.01
CA SER A 62 3.66 -8.43 9.64
C SER A 62 4.53 -9.17 8.64
N ASN A 63 4.08 -9.34 7.41
CA ASN A 63 4.85 -10.13 6.46
C ASN A 63 4.83 -9.61 5.03
N GLY A 64 4.07 -8.55 4.76
CA GLY A 64 4.07 -7.99 3.39
C GLY A 64 3.16 -8.70 2.42
N GLU A 65 2.31 -9.59 2.91
CA GLU A 65 1.43 -10.32 2.02
C GLU A 65 0.28 -9.43 1.58
N VAL A 66 -0.04 -9.42 0.29
CA VAL A 66 -1.15 -8.63 -0.22
C VAL A 66 -2.43 -9.39 0.02
N LEU A 67 -3.34 -8.77 0.76
CA LEU A 67 -4.59 -9.42 1.13
C LEU A 67 -5.76 -8.94 0.29
N GLY A 68 -5.63 -7.79 -0.35
CA GLY A 68 -6.68 -7.28 -1.22
C GLY A 68 -6.14 -6.24 -2.15
N PHE A 69 -6.71 -6.13 -3.32
CA PHE A 69 -6.27 -5.17 -4.31
C PHE A 69 -7.44 -4.84 -5.22
N GLN A 70 -7.74 -3.56 -5.36
CA GLN A 70 -8.79 -3.18 -6.27
C GLN A 70 -8.42 -1.89 -6.96
N SER A 71 -9.00 -1.66 -8.12
CA SER A 71 -8.70 -0.48 -8.90
C SER A 71 -10.00 0.20 -9.29
N GLN A 72 -9.90 1.50 -9.54
CA GLN A 72 -11.05 2.29 -9.94
C GLN A 72 -10.54 3.48 -10.73
N PRO A 73 -11.38 4.10 -11.55
CA PRO A 73 -10.96 5.27 -12.29
C PRO A 73 -10.57 6.40 -11.36
N ALA A 74 -9.56 7.16 -11.75
CA ALA A 74 -9.10 8.27 -10.95
C ALA A 74 -10.20 9.33 -10.87
N GLU A 75 -10.49 9.75 -9.67
CA GLU A 75 -11.58 10.65 -9.47
C GLU A 75 -11.38 12.04 -9.93
N GLU A 76 -10.19 12.52 -9.86
CA GLU A 76 -10.00 13.88 -10.23
C GLU A 76 -10.22 14.11 -11.69
N THR A 77 -10.23 13.10 -12.50
CA THR A 77 -10.51 13.31 -13.90
C THR A 77 -11.94 13.76 -14.08
N LEU A 78 -12.78 13.48 -13.11
CA LEU A 78 -14.15 13.87 -13.22
C LEU A 78 -14.34 15.29 -12.86
N GLY A 79 -13.51 15.79 -12.00
CA GLY A 79 -13.66 17.14 -11.56
C GLY A 79 -13.37 18.14 -12.63
N ALA A 80 -12.77 17.70 -13.66
CA ALA A 80 -12.39 18.63 -14.71
C ALA A 80 -13.58 19.12 -15.54
#